data_f56e6cc0bbbdefdca4993f2587c57da8
#
_entry.id   f56e6cc0bbbdefdca4993f2587c57da8
#
_cell.length_a   1.000
_cell.length_b   1.000
_cell.length_c   1.000
_cell.angle_alpha   90.00
_cell.angle_beta   90.00
_cell.angle_gamma   90.00
#
_symmetry.space_group_name_H-M   'P 1'
#
loop_
_entity.id
_entity.type
_entity.pdbx_description
1 polymer ?
#
loop_
_entity_poly.entity_id
_entity_poly.type
_entity_poly.pdbx_seq_one_letter_code
_entity_poly.pdbx_strand_id
1 'polypeptide(L)'
;SKEAAKSSETNASSSASSAASSATAAGNSAKAAKTSETNARSSETAAGQSASAAAGSKTAAASSASAASTSAGQASASATAAGKSAESAASSASTATTKAGEATEQASAAARSASAAKTS
;
A
#
# COMPACT_ATOMS: atom_id res chain seq x y z
N SER A 1 -69.91 -53.27 8.46
CA SER A 1 -70.93 -52.31 8.92
C SER A 1 -70.69 -50.92 8.30
N LYS A 2 -71.69 -50.13 8.20
CA LYS A 2 -71.65 -48.79 7.67
C LYS A 2 -70.70 -47.88 8.45
N GLU A 3 -70.71 -48.05 9.75
CA GLU A 3 -69.85 -47.25 10.63
C GLU A 3 -68.36 -47.56 10.45
N ALA A 4 -68.06 -48.83 10.27
CA ALA A 4 -66.69 -49.26 10.09
C ALA A 4 -66.16 -48.77 8.72
N ALA A 5 -67.03 -48.81 7.71
CA ALA A 5 -66.69 -48.33 6.37
C ALA A 5 -66.44 -46.80 6.39
N LYS A 6 -67.26 -46.07 7.16
CA LYS A 6 -67.16 -44.65 7.29
C LYS A 6 -65.84 -44.25 8.02
N SER A 7 -65.49 -45.00 9.03
CA SER A 7 -64.27 -44.79 9.80
C SER A 7 -63.04 -45.01 8.92
N SER A 8 -63.10 -46.05 8.10
CA SER A 8 -62.00 -46.35 7.15
C SER A 8 -61.84 -45.23 6.13
N GLU A 9 -62.96 -44.70 5.67
CA GLU A 9 -63.00 -43.61 4.69
C GLU A 9 -62.38 -42.35 5.26
N THR A 10 -62.76 -42.03 6.51
CA THR A 10 -62.23 -40.86 7.21
C THR A 10 -60.75 -41.03 7.42
N ASN A 11 -60.31 -42.21 7.82
CA ASN A 11 -58.88 -42.48 8.05
C ASN A 11 -58.10 -42.34 6.75
N ALA A 12 -58.64 -42.84 5.64
CA ALA A 12 -58.00 -42.71 4.35
C ALA A 12 -57.85 -41.25 3.94
N SER A 13 -58.87 -40.43 4.19
CA SER A 13 -58.81 -39.01 3.88
C SER A 13 -57.79 -38.31 4.72
N SER A 14 -57.71 -38.64 6.02
CA SER A 14 -56.73 -38.05 6.91
C SER A 14 -55.30 -38.42 6.49
N SER A 15 -55.13 -39.67 6.09
CA SER A 15 -53.81 -40.12 5.63
C SER A 15 -53.38 -39.43 4.34
N ALA A 16 -54.33 -39.23 3.43
CA ALA A 16 -54.10 -38.51 2.19
C ALA A 16 -53.68 -37.06 2.47
N SER A 17 -54.37 -36.42 3.40
CA SER A 17 -54.07 -35.02 3.79
C SER A 17 -52.70 -34.93 4.41
N SER A 18 -52.34 -35.88 5.28
CA SER A 18 -51.03 -35.91 5.92
C SER A 18 -49.95 -36.11 4.87
N ALA A 19 -50.18 -36.99 3.91
CA ALA A 19 -49.21 -37.24 2.84
C ALA A 19 -49.00 -35.98 1.99
N ALA A 20 -50.10 -35.25 1.71
CA ALA A 20 -49.99 -34.02 0.95
C ALA A 20 -49.20 -32.95 1.69
N SER A 21 -49.45 -32.83 3.02
CA SER A 21 -48.72 -31.87 3.87
C SER A 21 -47.26 -32.22 3.92
N SER A 22 -46.94 -33.50 4.04
CA SER A 22 -45.56 -33.97 4.05
C SER A 22 -44.82 -33.69 2.73
N ALA A 23 -45.54 -33.85 1.62
CA ALA A 23 -44.99 -33.60 0.29
C ALA A 23 -44.70 -32.08 0.16
N THR A 24 -45.60 -31.23 0.64
CA THR A 24 -45.42 -29.79 0.60
C THR A 24 -44.20 -29.38 1.46
N ALA A 25 -44.09 -29.95 2.66
CA ALA A 25 -43.00 -29.67 3.56
C ALA A 25 -41.67 -30.10 2.94
N ALA A 26 -41.65 -31.25 2.30
CA ALA A 26 -40.45 -31.73 1.62
C ALA A 26 -40.06 -30.81 0.49
N GLY A 27 -41.04 -30.31 -0.26
CA GLY A 27 -40.77 -29.35 -1.33
C GLY A 27 -40.20 -28.05 -0.83
N ASN A 28 -40.74 -27.56 0.30
CA ASN A 28 -40.26 -26.33 0.92
C ASN A 28 -38.83 -26.51 1.44
N SER A 29 -38.52 -27.67 2.02
CA SER A 29 -37.19 -27.98 2.50
C SER A 29 -36.19 -28.05 1.34
N ALA A 30 -36.59 -28.63 0.22
CA ALA A 30 -35.73 -28.70 -0.96
C ALA A 30 -35.40 -27.32 -1.50
N LYS A 31 -36.39 -26.43 -1.51
CA LYS A 31 -36.23 -25.04 -1.96
C LYS A 31 -35.28 -24.29 -1.01
N ALA A 32 -35.47 -24.49 0.28
CA ALA A 32 -34.59 -23.84 1.29
C ALA A 32 -33.14 -24.32 1.14
N ALA A 33 -32.97 -25.61 0.89
CA ALA A 33 -31.64 -26.18 0.68
C ALA A 33 -30.97 -25.56 -0.55
N LYS A 34 -31.72 -25.38 -1.61
CA LYS A 34 -31.22 -24.79 -2.84
C LYS A 34 -30.80 -23.32 -2.62
N THR A 35 -31.60 -22.60 -1.87
CA THR A 35 -31.31 -21.20 -1.53
C THR A 35 -30.02 -21.12 -0.71
N SER A 36 -29.87 -22.02 0.26
CA SER A 36 -28.67 -22.07 1.09
C SER A 36 -27.44 -22.39 0.25
N GLU A 37 -27.59 -23.29 -0.71
CA GLU A 37 -26.53 -23.66 -1.62
C GLU A 37 -26.08 -22.46 -2.45
N THR A 38 -27.05 -21.72 -2.98
CA THR A 38 -26.78 -20.53 -3.77
C THR A 38 -26.07 -19.46 -2.93
N ASN A 39 -26.54 -19.26 -1.71
CA ASN A 39 -25.93 -18.30 -0.78
C ASN A 39 -24.50 -18.69 -0.44
N ALA A 40 -24.27 -19.97 -0.22
CA ALA A 40 -22.93 -20.47 0.08
C ALA A 40 -21.99 -20.22 -1.10
N ARG A 41 -22.49 -20.42 -2.31
CA ARG A 41 -21.71 -20.19 -3.53
C ARG A 41 -21.35 -18.71 -3.69
N SER A 42 -22.32 -17.84 -3.42
CA SER A 42 -22.10 -16.39 -3.48
C SER A 42 -21.07 -15.94 -2.44
N SER A 43 -21.14 -16.51 -1.25
CA SER A 43 -20.19 -16.21 -0.19
C SER A 43 -18.78 -16.67 -0.55
N GLU A 44 -18.71 -17.85 -1.20
CA GLU A 44 -17.43 -18.38 -1.65
C GLU A 44 -16.79 -17.48 -2.69
N THR A 45 -17.61 -17.00 -3.63
CA THR A 45 -17.14 -16.08 -4.68
C THR A 45 -16.67 -14.78 -4.06
N ALA A 46 -17.45 -14.23 -3.10
CA ALA A 46 -17.08 -12.99 -2.43
C ALA A 46 -15.77 -13.16 -1.64
N ALA A 47 -15.60 -14.31 -0.99
CA ALA A 47 -14.38 -14.58 -0.24
C ALA A 47 -13.17 -14.64 -1.18
N GLY A 48 -13.36 -15.26 -2.36
CA GLY A 48 -12.32 -15.32 -3.37
C GLY A 48 -11.92 -13.94 -3.87
N GLN A 49 -12.91 -13.10 -4.12
CA GLN A 49 -12.67 -11.73 -4.57
C GLN A 49 -11.93 -10.92 -3.50
N SER A 50 -12.31 -11.10 -2.23
CA SER A 50 -11.65 -10.42 -1.12
C SER A 50 -10.21 -10.87 -0.98
N ALA A 51 -9.96 -12.17 -1.16
CA ALA A 51 -8.60 -12.72 -1.09
C ALA A 51 -7.73 -12.15 -2.22
N SER A 52 -8.30 -12.02 -3.42
CA SER A 52 -7.58 -11.46 -4.56
C SER A 52 -7.25 -9.98 -4.32
N ALA A 53 -8.22 -9.24 -3.76
CA ALA A 53 -8.01 -7.83 -3.45
C ALA A 53 -6.94 -7.66 -2.39
N ALA A 54 -6.94 -8.53 -1.37
CA ALA A 54 -5.93 -8.50 -0.32
C ALA A 54 -4.53 -8.78 -0.89
N ALA A 55 -4.43 -9.75 -1.81
CA ALA A 55 -3.17 -10.07 -2.46
C ALA A 55 -2.67 -8.89 -3.29
N GLY A 56 -3.58 -8.21 -3.99
CA GLY A 56 -3.24 -7.02 -4.77
C GLY A 56 -2.75 -5.89 -3.88
N SER A 57 -3.39 -5.69 -2.73
CA SER A 57 -2.99 -4.66 -1.77
C SER A 57 -1.61 -4.95 -1.19
N LYS A 58 -1.34 -6.22 -0.93
CA LYS A 58 -0.04 -6.65 -0.42
C LYS A 58 1.07 -6.33 -1.44
N THR A 59 0.80 -6.63 -2.72
CA THR A 59 1.75 -6.35 -3.79
C THR A 59 1.98 -4.84 -3.92
N ALA A 60 0.91 -4.05 -3.85
CA ALA A 60 1.02 -2.59 -3.93
C ALA A 60 1.81 -2.03 -2.76
N ALA A 61 1.59 -2.57 -1.56
CA ALA A 61 2.32 -2.15 -0.36
C ALA A 61 3.82 -2.45 -0.51
N ALA A 62 4.16 -3.63 -1.06
CA ALA A 62 5.55 -4.01 -1.27
C ALA A 62 6.22 -3.08 -2.28
N SER A 63 5.50 -2.73 -3.36
CA SER A 63 6.01 -1.80 -4.36
C SER A 63 6.25 -0.41 -3.76
N SER A 64 5.31 0.04 -2.93
CA SER A 64 5.43 1.33 -2.25
C SER A 64 6.62 1.35 -1.30
N ALA A 65 6.83 0.24 -0.58
CA ALA A 65 7.97 0.12 0.33
C ALA A 65 9.29 0.18 -0.43
N SER A 66 9.35 -0.48 -1.59
CA SER A 66 10.54 -0.46 -2.44
C SER A 66 10.81 0.96 -2.96
N ALA A 67 9.76 1.65 -3.39
CA ALA A 67 9.88 3.03 -3.87
C ALA A 67 10.37 3.95 -2.76
N ALA A 68 9.86 3.75 -1.54
CA ALA A 68 10.28 4.55 -0.39
C ALA A 68 11.76 4.33 -0.07
N SER A 69 12.24 3.07 -0.16
CA SER A 69 13.64 2.75 0.06
C SER A 69 14.54 3.42 -0.99
N THR A 70 14.10 3.38 -2.24
CA THR A 70 14.83 4.01 -3.33
C THR A 70 14.90 5.53 -3.11
N SER A 71 13.78 6.15 -2.72
CA SER A 71 13.74 7.59 -2.45
C SER A 71 14.65 7.97 -1.29
N ALA A 72 14.66 7.15 -0.24
CA ALA A 72 15.53 7.38 0.91
C ALA A 72 17.01 7.30 0.51
N GLY A 73 17.35 6.34 -0.36
CA GLY A 73 18.70 6.20 -0.88
C GLY A 73 19.11 7.42 -1.69
N GLN A 74 18.21 7.91 -2.52
CA GLN A 74 18.47 9.09 -3.34
C GLN A 74 18.64 10.33 -2.47
N ALA A 75 17.84 10.46 -1.42
CA ALA A 75 17.94 11.58 -0.48
C ALA A 75 19.30 11.55 0.23
N SER A 76 19.76 10.36 0.62
CA SER A 76 21.08 10.20 1.25
C SER A 76 22.20 10.61 0.30
N ALA A 77 22.09 10.17 -0.97
CA ALA A 77 23.09 10.51 -1.99
C ALA A 77 23.11 12.02 -2.22
N SER A 78 21.94 12.65 -2.26
CA SER A 78 21.84 14.11 -2.44
C SER A 78 22.46 14.87 -1.26
N ALA A 79 22.22 14.38 -0.05
CA ALA A 79 22.79 14.99 1.15
C ALA A 79 24.32 14.90 1.13
N THR A 80 24.86 13.74 0.69
CA THR A 80 26.29 13.54 0.56
C THR A 80 26.87 14.49 -0.48
N ALA A 81 26.19 14.64 -1.62
CA ALA A 81 26.66 15.54 -2.68
C ALA A 81 26.64 16.99 -2.21
N ALA A 82 25.59 17.38 -1.45
CA ALA A 82 25.52 18.73 -0.89
C ALA A 82 26.66 19.00 0.08
N GLY A 83 27.00 18.00 0.90
CA GLY A 83 28.13 18.09 1.82
C GLY A 83 29.44 18.32 1.11
N LYS A 84 29.67 17.57 0.03
CA LYS A 84 30.88 17.73 -0.79
C LYS A 84 30.95 19.10 -1.44
N SER A 85 29.80 19.58 -1.92
CA SER A 85 29.75 20.91 -2.53
C SER A 85 30.06 22.00 -1.51
N ALA A 86 29.56 21.84 -0.29
CA ALA A 86 29.85 22.79 0.80
C ALA A 86 31.35 22.77 1.14
N GLU A 87 31.98 21.59 1.15
CA GLU A 87 33.42 21.48 1.41
C GLU A 87 34.23 22.15 0.31
N SER A 88 33.80 21.97 -0.95
CA SER A 88 34.49 22.62 -2.08
C SER A 88 34.35 24.13 -2.00
N ALA A 89 33.17 24.63 -1.64
CA ALA A 89 32.95 26.06 -1.48
C ALA A 89 33.83 26.64 -0.35
N ALA A 90 33.93 25.93 0.75
CA ALA A 90 34.79 26.35 1.87
C ALA A 90 36.26 26.39 1.45
N SER A 91 36.72 25.40 0.69
CA SER A 91 38.10 25.38 0.18
C SER A 91 38.36 26.54 -0.77
N SER A 92 37.40 26.83 -1.66
CA SER A 92 37.51 27.96 -2.57
C SER A 92 37.55 29.30 -1.82
N ALA A 93 36.74 29.43 -0.77
CA ALA A 93 36.74 30.65 0.04
C ALA A 93 38.10 30.83 0.73
N SER A 94 38.69 29.75 1.26
CA SER A 94 40.00 29.79 1.88
C SER A 94 41.06 30.20 0.88
N THR A 95 41.02 29.63 -0.33
CA THR A 95 41.97 29.96 -1.38
C THR A 95 41.86 31.45 -1.76
N ALA A 96 40.65 31.94 -1.89
CA ALA A 96 40.39 33.34 -2.22
C ALA A 96 40.96 34.29 -1.14
N THR A 97 40.78 33.93 0.14
CA THR A 97 41.31 34.69 1.25
C THR A 97 42.85 34.73 1.20
N THR A 98 43.46 33.58 0.93
CA THR A 98 44.94 33.45 0.82
C THR A 98 45.45 34.34 -0.33
N LYS A 99 44.79 34.27 -1.48
CA LYS A 99 45.19 35.07 -2.64
C LYS A 99 45.04 36.57 -2.40
N ALA A 100 43.98 36.97 -1.69
CA ALA A 100 43.78 38.38 -1.35
C ALA A 100 44.92 38.87 -0.42
N GLY A 101 45.31 38.04 0.54
CA GLY A 101 46.42 38.33 1.44
C GLY A 101 47.73 38.48 0.67
N GLU A 102 47.99 37.59 -0.26
CA GLU A 102 49.20 37.65 -1.11
C GLU A 102 49.22 38.93 -1.94
N ALA A 103 48.08 39.31 -2.48
CA ALA A 103 47.99 40.54 -3.26
C ALA A 103 48.30 41.76 -2.42
N THR A 104 47.80 41.79 -1.18
CA THR A 104 48.05 42.86 -0.24
C THR A 104 49.53 42.95 0.07
N GLU A 105 50.19 41.83 0.27
CA GLU A 105 51.63 41.77 0.56
C GLU A 105 52.42 42.29 -0.63
N GLN A 106 52.07 41.92 -1.84
CA GLN A 106 52.73 42.36 -3.06
C GLN A 106 52.58 43.88 -3.22
N ALA A 107 51.38 44.40 -2.92
CA ALA A 107 51.15 45.84 -3.01
C ALA A 107 52.03 46.59 -1.97
N SER A 108 52.18 46.07 -0.79
CA SER A 108 53.03 46.64 0.24
C SER A 108 54.49 46.64 -0.16
N ALA A 109 54.94 45.50 -0.75
CA ALA A 109 56.31 45.37 -1.22
C ALA A 109 56.59 46.39 -2.34
N ALA A 110 55.66 46.54 -3.26
CA ALA A 110 55.80 47.51 -4.33
C ALA A 110 55.91 48.93 -3.80
N ALA A 111 55.11 49.26 -2.80
CA ALA A 111 55.16 50.61 -2.18
C ALA A 111 56.51 50.84 -1.49
N ARG A 112 57.03 49.84 -0.83
CA ARG A 112 58.34 49.95 -0.18
C ARG A 112 59.46 50.16 -1.21
N SER A 113 59.38 49.43 -2.33
CA SER A 113 60.37 49.56 -3.38
C SER A 113 60.33 50.97 -4.00
N ALA A 114 59.13 51.49 -4.20
CA ALA A 114 58.95 52.86 -4.75
C ALA A 114 59.51 53.91 -3.78
N SER A 115 59.32 53.73 -2.52
CA SER A 115 59.85 54.65 -1.48
C SER A 115 61.40 54.59 -1.49
N ALA A 116 61.96 53.38 -1.58
CA ALA A 116 63.40 53.20 -1.60
C ALA A 116 64.04 53.86 -2.81
N ALA A 117 63.39 53.69 -3.98
CA ALA A 117 63.86 54.30 -5.21
C ALA A 117 63.85 55.84 -5.12
N LYS A 118 62.82 56.40 -4.45
CA LYS A 118 62.67 57.85 -4.31
C LYS A 118 63.75 58.43 -3.41
N THR A 119 64.16 57.64 -2.40
CA THR A 119 65.16 58.09 -1.44
C THR A 119 66.58 58.04 -1.99
N SER A 120 66.80 57.11 -2.91
CA SER A 120 68.07 57.00 -3.59
C SER A 120 68.30 58.17 -4.54
#